data_7c4ef3d7178aa9a183e5491dc4b32e43
#
_entry.id   7c4ef3d7178aa9a183e5491dc4b32e43
#
_cell.length_a   1.000
_cell.length_b   1.000
_cell.length_c   1.000
_cell.angle_alpha   90.00
_cell.angle_beta   90.00
_cell.angle_gamma   90.00
#
_symmetry.space_group_name_H-M   'P 1'
#
loop_
_entity.id
_entity.type
_entity.pdbx_description
1 polymer ?
#
loop_
_entity_poly.entity_id
_entity_poly.type
_entity_poly.pdbx_seq_one_letter_code
_entity_poly.pdbx_strand_id
1 'polypeptide(L)'
;ITLAGESLIAQKLGWQQRLDVVRFSFANVPGVSPNAPVNRAAAKPPAAQIVHSYTIPQQNVGYVNPNQVVYSSMLGSDIGDFDWNWIGLETAENVLLAVAYVPLQQKRKNIPPLQLGNNVTRDILVVFDGAQALTGVTIDASTWQHDFTVRLKGIDERERLSNRDMFGRACFFGSAFQVEKVGTAYQLKAGLAYVEGVRIELAAAVAIAPARMPTQVWLQVSLRRELNDVVAVWKVAFEPNQVDFLDGNVQRV
;
A
#
# COMPACT_ATOMS: atom_id res chain seq x y z
N ILE A 1 16.47 -19.71 5.37
CA ILE A 1 16.18 -20.63 6.49
C ILE A 1 17.47 -20.88 7.25
N THR A 2 17.41 -20.96 8.59
CA THR A 2 18.54 -21.33 9.47
C THR A 2 18.77 -22.84 9.49
N LEU A 3 19.93 -23.30 9.97
CA LEU A 3 20.18 -24.75 10.14
C LEU A 3 19.26 -25.36 11.19
N ALA A 4 18.96 -24.63 12.28
CA ALA A 4 18.00 -25.06 13.28
C ALA A 4 16.58 -25.17 12.69
N GLY A 5 16.19 -24.22 11.85
CA GLY A 5 14.92 -24.23 11.13
C GLY A 5 14.79 -25.42 10.18
N GLU A 6 15.82 -25.73 9.41
CA GLU A 6 15.85 -26.93 8.54
C GLU A 6 15.70 -28.23 9.34
N SER A 7 16.42 -28.33 10.47
CA SER A 7 16.31 -29.48 11.34
C SER A 7 14.89 -29.65 11.90
N LEU A 8 14.25 -28.54 12.32
CA LEU A 8 12.88 -28.56 12.81
C LEU A 8 11.88 -28.96 11.72
N ILE A 9 12.02 -28.42 10.50
CA ILE A 9 11.18 -28.79 9.34
C ILE A 9 11.28 -30.31 9.11
N ALA A 10 12.49 -30.85 9.04
CA ALA A 10 12.71 -32.31 8.85
C ALA A 10 12.07 -33.16 9.96
N GLN A 11 12.20 -32.74 11.23
CA GLN A 11 11.55 -33.40 12.35
C GLN A 11 10.03 -33.39 12.26
N LYS A 12 9.43 -32.20 11.99
CA LYS A 12 7.99 -32.03 11.86
C LYS A 12 7.41 -32.84 10.69
N LEU A 13 8.13 -32.90 9.56
CA LEU A 13 7.76 -33.76 8.44
C LEU A 13 7.79 -35.25 8.83
N GLY A 14 8.84 -35.71 9.51
CA GLY A 14 8.98 -37.09 9.96
C GLY A 14 7.91 -37.51 10.98
N TRP A 15 7.48 -36.61 11.84
CA TRP A 15 6.46 -36.87 12.86
C TRP A 15 5.03 -36.53 12.39
N GLN A 16 4.85 -36.05 11.18
CA GLN A 16 3.57 -35.57 10.64
C GLN A 16 2.91 -34.51 11.54
N GLN A 17 3.73 -33.66 12.13
CA GLN A 17 3.30 -32.57 13.01
C GLN A 17 3.35 -31.23 12.27
N ARG A 18 2.42 -30.34 12.61
CA ARG A 18 2.37 -29.00 12.05
C ARG A 18 3.56 -28.16 12.50
N LEU A 19 4.07 -27.34 11.58
CA LEU A 19 5.05 -26.29 11.84
C LEU A 19 4.31 -24.98 12.09
N ASP A 20 4.27 -24.53 13.32
CA ASP A 20 3.62 -23.28 13.70
C ASP A 20 4.63 -22.14 13.77
N VAL A 21 4.53 -21.20 12.85
CA VAL A 21 5.34 -19.98 12.82
C VAL A 21 4.52 -18.85 13.43
N VAL A 22 5.03 -18.27 14.51
CA VAL A 22 4.20 -17.45 15.39
C VAL A 22 4.67 -16.00 15.53
N ARG A 23 5.93 -15.69 15.20
CA ARG A 23 6.48 -14.39 15.59
C ARG A 23 7.58 -13.90 14.65
N PHE A 24 7.55 -12.59 14.38
CA PHE A 24 8.72 -11.84 13.94
C PHE A 24 9.46 -11.26 15.13
N SER A 25 10.77 -11.33 15.11
CA SER A 25 11.65 -10.61 16.03
C SER A 25 12.49 -9.60 15.24
N PHE A 26 12.48 -8.36 15.67
CA PHE A 26 13.28 -7.27 15.11
C PHE A 26 14.42 -6.96 16.08
N ALA A 27 15.65 -6.86 15.58
CA ALA A 27 16.80 -6.58 16.41
C ALA A 27 17.70 -5.50 15.78
N ASN A 28 18.37 -4.77 16.66
CA ASN A 28 19.47 -3.90 16.28
C ASN A 28 20.79 -4.57 16.69
N VAL A 29 21.43 -5.24 15.72
CA VAL A 29 22.63 -6.05 15.95
C VAL A 29 23.86 -5.28 15.47
N PRO A 30 24.78 -4.92 16.37
CA PRO A 30 26.01 -4.22 15.99
C PRO A 30 26.86 -5.02 15.00
N GLY A 31 27.41 -4.35 13.99
CA GLY A 31 28.33 -4.95 13.03
C GLY A 31 27.72 -5.85 11.97
N VAL A 32 26.40 -6.00 11.93
CA VAL A 32 25.73 -6.74 10.86
C VAL A 32 25.72 -5.88 9.58
N SER A 33 26.21 -6.45 8.49
CA SER A 33 26.16 -5.83 7.17
C SER A 33 25.00 -6.43 6.35
N PRO A 34 24.14 -5.61 5.74
CA PRO A 34 23.05 -6.11 4.89
C PRO A 34 23.53 -6.85 3.64
N ASN A 35 24.78 -6.61 3.24
CA ASN A 35 25.40 -7.23 2.06
C ASN A 35 26.21 -8.49 2.40
N ALA A 36 26.39 -8.80 3.69
CA ALA A 36 27.08 -10.00 4.09
C ALA A 36 26.18 -11.24 3.99
N PRO A 37 26.75 -12.40 3.66
CA PRO A 37 26.01 -13.66 3.74
C PRO A 37 25.46 -13.87 5.17
N VAL A 38 24.20 -14.28 5.24
CA VAL A 38 23.56 -14.56 6.52
C VAL A 38 24.21 -15.79 7.17
N ASN A 39 24.63 -15.66 8.43
CA ASN A 39 25.11 -16.82 9.20
C ASN A 39 23.92 -17.70 9.63
N ARG A 40 23.68 -18.77 8.88
CA ARG A 40 22.57 -19.70 9.11
C ARG A 40 22.69 -20.51 10.40
N ALA A 41 23.90 -20.61 10.95
CA ALA A 41 24.16 -21.31 12.21
C ALA A 41 24.07 -20.38 13.44
N ALA A 42 23.93 -19.07 13.24
CA ALA A 42 23.85 -18.12 14.34
C ALA A 42 22.57 -18.32 15.15
N ALA A 43 22.72 -18.21 16.46
CA ALA A 43 21.59 -18.15 17.37
C ALA A 43 20.85 -16.81 17.24
N LYS A 44 19.65 -16.75 17.81
CA LYS A 44 18.89 -15.51 17.98
C LYS A 44 19.74 -14.48 18.75
N PRO A 45 19.70 -13.19 18.37
CA PRO A 45 20.37 -12.13 19.12
C PRO A 45 19.98 -12.10 20.60
N PRO A 46 20.87 -11.65 21.50
CA PRO A 46 20.51 -11.46 22.89
C PRO A 46 19.29 -10.57 23.08
N ALA A 47 18.55 -10.78 24.16
CA ALA A 47 17.32 -10.03 24.45
C ALA A 47 17.53 -8.49 24.45
N ALA A 48 18.71 -8.05 24.88
CA ALA A 48 19.08 -6.62 24.88
C ALA A 48 19.16 -5.99 23.47
N GLN A 49 19.33 -6.78 22.45
CA GLN A 49 19.36 -6.33 21.04
C GLN A 49 18.01 -6.46 20.34
N ILE A 50 17.05 -7.21 20.91
CA ILE A 50 15.69 -7.33 20.38
C ILE A 50 14.93 -6.06 20.71
N VAL A 51 14.59 -5.29 19.69
CA VAL A 51 13.91 -3.99 19.84
C VAL A 51 12.40 -4.10 19.73
N HIS A 52 11.90 -5.13 19.04
CA HIS A 52 10.47 -5.38 18.92
C HIS A 52 10.17 -6.84 18.59
N SER A 53 9.03 -7.33 19.07
CA SER A 53 8.48 -8.64 18.73
C SER A 53 7.05 -8.49 18.23
N TYR A 54 6.75 -9.06 17.08
CA TYR A 54 5.44 -9.01 16.45
C TYR A 54 4.84 -10.41 16.36
N THR A 55 3.77 -10.65 17.09
CA THR A 55 2.99 -11.90 16.98
C THR A 55 2.22 -11.88 15.67
N ILE A 56 2.35 -12.94 14.88
CA ILE A 56 1.77 -13.03 13.55
C ILE A 56 0.31 -13.46 13.68
N PRO A 57 -0.64 -12.58 13.33
CA PRO A 57 -2.05 -12.98 13.27
C PRO A 57 -2.29 -13.89 12.05
N GLN A 58 -3.29 -14.75 12.14
CA GLN A 58 -3.56 -15.75 11.10
C GLN A 58 -3.82 -15.13 9.72
N GLN A 59 -4.46 -13.96 9.67
CA GLN A 59 -4.71 -13.22 8.42
C GLN A 59 -3.43 -12.66 7.76
N ASN A 60 -2.30 -12.68 8.45
CA ASN A 60 -1.01 -12.22 7.94
C ASN A 60 -0.12 -13.38 7.49
N VAL A 61 -0.70 -14.55 7.26
CA VAL A 61 -0.02 -15.74 6.74
C VAL A 61 -0.77 -16.23 5.51
N GLY A 62 -0.06 -16.42 4.39
CA GLY A 62 -0.65 -16.90 3.15
C GLY A 62 0.28 -17.85 2.41
N TYR A 63 -0.28 -18.76 1.62
CA TYR A 63 0.51 -19.56 0.69
C TYR A 63 0.51 -18.91 -0.71
N VAL A 64 1.63 -19.03 -1.40
CA VAL A 64 1.78 -18.60 -2.80
C VAL A 64 1.60 -19.81 -3.73
N ASN A 65 2.16 -20.95 -3.32
CA ASN A 65 2.00 -22.25 -3.95
C ASN A 65 2.29 -23.35 -2.90
N PRO A 66 2.15 -24.65 -3.21
CA PRO A 66 2.35 -25.73 -2.24
C PRO A 66 3.70 -25.73 -1.50
N ASN A 67 4.73 -25.12 -2.09
CA ASN A 67 6.09 -25.08 -1.55
C ASN A 67 6.51 -23.69 -1.03
N GLN A 68 5.58 -22.73 -0.99
CA GLN A 68 5.87 -21.34 -0.65
C GLN A 68 4.81 -20.76 0.27
N VAL A 69 5.23 -20.34 1.45
CA VAL A 69 4.38 -19.64 2.42
C VAL A 69 5.00 -18.31 2.77
N VAL A 70 4.19 -17.25 2.79
CA VAL A 70 4.61 -15.91 3.16
C VAL A 70 4.02 -15.53 4.51
N TYR A 71 4.84 -14.92 5.33
CA TYR A 71 4.49 -14.34 6.63
C TYR A 71 4.69 -12.84 6.56
N SER A 72 3.70 -12.06 7.02
CA SER A 72 3.72 -10.60 6.98
C SER A 72 3.67 -10.01 8.38
N SER A 73 4.47 -8.98 8.60
CA SER A 73 4.39 -8.12 9.78
C SER A 73 3.97 -6.71 9.37
N MET A 74 3.04 -6.12 10.12
CA MET A 74 2.57 -4.76 9.90
C MET A 74 2.79 -3.93 11.17
N LEU A 75 3.76 -3.05 11.13
CA LEU A 75 4.08 -2.14 12.23
C LEU A 75 3.42 -0.79 11.95
N GLY A 76 2.29 -0.54 12.58
CA GLY A 76 1.51 0.69 12.45
C GLY A 76 2.23 1.93 13.01
N SER A 77 1.73 3.11 12.69
CA SER A 77 2.28 4.39 13.19
C SER A 77 2.13 4.61 14.70
N ASP A 78 1.41 3.75 15.38
CA ASP A 78 1.27 3.70 16.84
C ASP A 78 2.45 3.00 17.54
N ILE A 79 3.27 2.26 16.77
CA ILE A 79 4.43 1.49 17.24
C ILE A 79 5.73 2.27 16.97
N GLY A 80 6.65 2.27 17.90
CA GLY A 80 7.97 2.91 17.83
C GLY A 80 8.38 3.39 19.24
N ASP A 81 9.53 3.96 19.46
CA ASP A 81 10.60 4.35 18.53
C ASP A 81 11.75 3.37 18.65
N PHE A 82 12.19 2.78 17.55
CA PHE A 82 13.35 1.90 17.53
C PHE A 82 13.97 1.81 16.14
N ASP A 83 15.24 1.43 16.10
CA ASP A 83 15.98 1.14 14.88
C ASP A 83 16.36 -0.34 14.86
N TRP A 84 16.38 -0.94 13.66
CA TRP A 84 16.66 -2.35 13.50
C TRP A 84 17.34 -2.64 12.15
N ASN A 85 18.17 -3.70 12.12
CA ASN A 85 18.92 -4.16 10.95
C ASN A 85 18.89 -5.69 10.79
N TRP A 86 18.12 -6.37 11.65
CA TRP A 86 18.00 -7.82 11.69
C TRP A 86 16.54 -8.21 11.89
N ILE A 87 16.08 -9.22 11.14
CA ILE A 87 14.73 -9.80 11.26
C ILE A 87 14.87 -11.29 11.45
N GLY A 88 14.20 -11.85 12.44
CA GLY A 88 14.03 -13.29 12.64
C GLY A 88 12.59 -13.70 12.56
N LEU A 89 12.33 -14.89 12.02
CA LEU A 89 11.05 -15.55 12.01
C LEU A 89 11.13 -16.76 12.94
N GLU A 90 10.23 -16.86 13.92
CA GLU A 90 10.29 -17.84 15.00
C GLU A 90 9.06 -18.75 15.04
N THR A 91 9.30 -20.00 15.40
CA THR A 91 8.25 -21.00 15.60
C THR A 91 7.72 -21.00 17.03
N ALA A 92 6.63 -21.73 17.27
CA ALA A 92 6.04 -21.92 18.60
C ALA A 92 7.01 -22.60 19.59
N GLU A 93 7.95 -23.41 19.09
CA GLU A 93 9.01 -24.03 19.86
C GLU A 93 10.19 -23.09 20.17
N ASN A 94 10.06 -21.80 19.86
CA ASN A 94 11.11 -20.76 19.97
C ASN A 94 12.37 -21.06 19.12
N VAL A 95 12.22 -21.81 18.05
CA VAL A 95 13.28 -22.03 17.08
C VAL A 95 13.29 -20.90 16.06
N LEU A 96 14.46 -20.35 15.80
CA LEU A 96 14.66 -19.37 14.73
C LEU A 96 14.59 -20.09 13.38
N LEU A 97 13.46 -19.94 12.68
CA LEU A 97 13.21 -20.60 11.39
C LEU A 97 13.97 -19.94 10.24
N ALA A 98 13.88 -18.62 10.19
CA ALA A 98 14.52 -17.83 9.13
C ALA A 98 15.08 -16.53 9.71
N VAL A 99 16.07 -15.96 8.99
CA VAL A 99 16.71 -14.71 9.37
C VAL A 99 17.05 -13.89 8.12
N ALA A 100 16.92 -12.59 8.23
CA ALA A 100 17.33 -11.64 7.20
C ALA A 100 18.13 -10.50 7.82
N TYR A 101 19.20 -10.08 7.13
CA TYR A 101 19.94 -8.86 7.40
C TYR A 101 19.44 -7.78 6.47
N VAL A 102 19.19 -6.60 6.99
CA VAL A 102 18.65 -5.47 6.23
C VAL A 102 19.46 -4.20 6.55
N PRO A 103 19.48 -3.21 5.66
CA PRO A 103 19.99 -1.89 6.01
C PRO A 103 19.29 -1.37 7.27
N LEU A 104 19.97 -0.54 8.05
CA LEU A 104 19.37 0.03 9.25
C LEU A 104 18.06 0.74 8.93
N GLN A 105 16.99 0.27 9.53
CA GLN A 105 15.63 0.78 9.35
C GLN A 105 15.21 1.54 10.60
N GLN A 106 14.45 2.59 10.41
CA GLN A 106 13.91 3.41 11.49
C GLN A 106 12.41 3.23 11.61
N LYS A 107 11.94 2.83 12.78
CA LYS A 107 10.51 2.82 13.11
C LYS A 107 10.21 3.95 14.08
N ARG A 108 9.31 4.82 13.70
CA ARG A 108 8.93 6.00 14.49
C ARG A 108 7.44 5.97 14.79
N LYS A 109 7.11 6.30 16.03
CA LYS A 109 5.75 6.45 16.50
C LYS A 109 5.18 7.81 16.09
N ASN A 110 3.90 7.88 15.83
CA ASN A 110 3.21 9.15 15.60
C ASN A 110 2.94 9.85 16.94
N ILE A 111 3.50 11.04 17.13
CA ILE A 111 3.37 11.87 18.33
C ILE A 111 3.02 13.31 17.91
N PRO A 112 1.74 13.59 17.60
CA PRO A 112 1.34 14.93 17.19
C PRO A 112 1.58 15.97 18.30
N PRO A 113 2.04 17.19 17.98
CA PRO A 113 2.52 17.67 16.68
C PRO A 113 4.03 17.45 16.47
N LEU A 114 4.72 16.70 17.34
CA LEU A 114 6.18 16.64 17.47
C LEU A 114 6.83 15.69 16.47
N GLN A 115 6.20 14.57 16.15
CA GLN A 115 6.79 13.54 15.32
C GLN A 115 5.74 12.88 14.44
N LEU A 116 6.05 12.79 13.15
CA LEU A 116 5.25 11.98 12.21
C LEU A 116 5.73 10.52 12.26
N GLY A 117 4.82 9.60 12.55
CA GLY A 117 5.08 8.17 12.54
C GLY A 117 5.11 7.59 11.12
N ASN A 118 5.72 6.42 10.98
CA ASN A 118 5.73 5.67 9.74
C ASN A 118 5.04 4.31 9.89
N ASN A 119 4.49 3.79 8.79
CA ASN A 119 4.00 2.42 8.70
C ASN A 119 5.07 1.58 8.00
N VAL A 120 5.34 0.41 8.54
CA VAL A 120 6.35 -0.51 7.98
C VAL A 120 5.75 -1.90 7.84
N THR A 121 5.74 -2.44 6.63
CA THR A 121 5.39 -3.84 6.38
C THR A 121 6.64 -4.60 5.97
N ARG A 122 6.78 -5.82 6.50
CA ARG A 122 7.88 -6.75 6.13
C ARG A 122 7.32 -8.14 5.94
N ASP A 123 7.64 -8.69 4.78
CA ASP A 123 7.23 -10.03 4.38
C ASP A 123 8.45 -10.94 4.31
N ILE A 124 8.31 -12.16 4.81
CA ILE A 124 9.30 -13.21 4.63
C ILE A 124 8.63 -14.37 3.91
N LEU A 125 9.13 -14.66 2.71
CA LEU A 125 8.76 -15.83 1.94
C LEU A 125 9.64 -17.01 2.39
N VAL A 126 9.00 -18.05 2.89
CA VAL A 126 9.67 -19.31 3.28
C VAL A 126 9.39 -20.34 2.18
N VAL A 127 10.46 -20.96 1.68
CA VAL A 127 10.41 -21.91 0.55
C VAL A 127 11.01 -23.24 0.97
N PHE A 128 10.19 -24.29 0.97
CA PHE A 128 10.61 -25.69 1.12
C PHE A 128 9.49 -26.62 0.61
N ASP A 129 9.83 -27.86 0.26
CA ASP A 129 8.87 -28.80 -0.27
C ASP A 129 7.77 -29.13 0.75
N GLY A 130 6.50 -28.96 0.32
CA GLY A 130 5.34 -29.19 1.16
C GLY A 130 5.08 -28.11 2.22
N ALA A 131 5.61 -26.89 2.04
CA ALA A 131 5.50 -25.79 3.01
C ALA A 131 4.05 -25.50 3.41
N GLN A 132 3.13 -25.43 2.44
CA GLN A 132 1.71 -25.22 2.70
C GLN A 132 1.09 -26.31 3.56
N ALA A 133 1.33 -27.56 3.21
CA ALA A 133 0.78 -28.71 3.94
C ALA A 133 1.33 -28.77 5.37
N LEU A 134 2.64 -28.58 5.53
CA LEU A 134 3.29 -28.66 6.84
C LEU A 134 2.87 -27.51 7.78
N THR A 135 2.68 -26.31 7.26
CA THR A 135 2.25 -25.13 8.04
C THR A 135 0.73 -25.06 8.20
N GLY A 136 -0.03 -25.81 7.42
CA GLY A 136 -1.51 -25.79 7.43
C GLY A 136 -2.10 -24.44 7.02
N VAL A 137 -1.38 -23.65 6.23
CA VAL A 137 -1.84 -22.34 5.74
C VAL A 137 -2.85 -22.55 4.64
N THR A 138 -4.05 -21.96 4.78
CA THR A 138 -5.16 -22.10 3.85
C THR A 138 -5.49 -20.80 3.11
N ILE A 139 -4.92 -19.68 3.52
CA ILE A 139 -5.16 -18.36 2.91
C ILE A 139 -4.23 -18.20 1.71
N ASP A 140 -4.79 -17.94 0.53
CA ASP A 140 -4.02 -17.61 -0.66
C ASP A 140 -3.46 -16.18 -0.52
N ALA A 141 -2.14 -16.03 -0.69
CA ALA A 141 -1.47 -14.72 -0.55
C ALA A 141 -1.95 -13.69 -1.57
N SER A 142 -2.52 -14.12 -2.71
CA SER A 142 -3.11 -13.22 -3.70
C SER A 142 -4.32 -12.46 -3.13
N THR A 143 -5.02 -13.01 -2.14
CA THR A 143 -6.16 -12.35 -1.49
C THR A 143 -5.75 -11.08 -0.74
N TRP A 144 -4.53 -11.00 -0.23
CA TRP A 144 -4.04 -9.82 0.48
C TRP A 144 -3.97 -8.57 -0.41
N GLN A 145 -3.53 -8.74 -1.66
CA GLN A 145 -3.50 -7.64 -2.62
C GLN A 145 -4.90 -7.12 -2.95
N HIS A 146 -5.88 -8.02 -3.04
CA HIS A 146 -7.27 -7.65 -3.28
C HIS A 146 -7.87 -6.87 -2.11
N ASP A 147 -7.61 -7.28 -0.88
CA ASP A 147 -8.15 -6.65 0.33
C ASP A 147 -7.63 -5.22 0.51
N PHE A 148 -6.32 -4.99 0.32
CA PHE A 148 -5.73 -3.66 0.32
C PHE A 148 -6.28 -2.78 -0.81
N THR A 149 -6.41 -3.31 -2.02
CA THR A 149 -6.94 -2.56 -3.16
C THR A 149 -8.40 -2.18 -2.94
N VAL A 150 -9.22 -3.08 -2.43
CA VAL A 150 -10.63 -2.83 -2.11
C VAL A 150 -10.75 -1.78 -1.00
N ARG A 151 -9.92 -1.88 0.04
CA ARG A 151 -9.93 -0.92 1.15
C ARG A 151 -9.51 0.48 0.72
N LEU A 152 -8.44 0.61 -0.08
CA LEU A 152 -7.98 1.90 -0.63
C LEU A 152 -9.05 2.52 -1.53
N LYS A 153 -9.62 1.76 -2.46
CA LYS A 153 -10.75 2.22 -3.28
C LYS A 153 -11.94 2.68 -2.43
N GLY A 154 -12.21 1.99 -1.33
CA GLY A 154 -13.27 2.37 -0.41
C GLY A 154 -12.98 3.66 0.36
N ILE A 155 -11.72 3.98 0.62
CA ILE A 155 -11.28 5.24 1.22
C ILE A 155 -11.43 6.38 0.21
N ASP A 156 -10.90 6.20 -0.99
CA ASP A 156 -10.96 7.17 -2.09
C ASP A 156 -12.42 7.52 -2.44
N GLU A 157 -13.29 6.52 -2.50
CA GLU A 157 -14.72 6.73 -2.79
C GLU A 157 -15.43 7.46 -1.65
N ARG A 158 -15.12 7.17 -0.39
CA ARG A 158 -15.69 7.92 0.76
C ARG A 158 -15.22 9.36 0.77
N GLU A 159 -13.96 9.62 0.45
CA GLU A 159 -13.45 10.99 0.32
C GLU A 159 -14.15 11.73 -0.81
N ARG A 160 -14.28 11.11 -1.97
CA ARG A 160 -15.00 11.67 -3.12
C ARG A 160 -16.44 12.01 -2.75
N LEU A 161 -17.17 11.08 -2.10
CA LEU A 161 -18.56 11.30 -1.68
C LEU A 161 -18.66 12.39 -0.62
N SER A 162 -17.74 12.44 0.35
CA SER A 162 -17.68 13.50 1.36
C SER A 162 -17.48 14.89 0.71
N ASN A 163 -16.60 14.99 -0.27
CA ASN A 163 -16.41 16.22 -1.03
C ASN A 163 -17.66 16.57 -1.85
N ARG A 164 -18.33 15.59 -2.44
CA ARG A 164 -19.58 15.79 -3.18
C ARG A 164 -20.72 16.29 -2.27
N ASP A 165 -20.81 15.75 -1.05
CA ASP A 165 -21.82 16.18 -0.07
C ASP A 165 -21.58 17.64 0.36
N MET A 166 -20.31 18.08 0.45
CA MET A 166 -19.94 19.44 0.82
C MET A 166 -20.08 20.43 -0.33
N PHE A 167 -19.65 20.07 -1.53
CA PHE A 167 -19.52 20.99 -2.68
C PHE A 167 -20.59 20.76 -3.75
N GLY A 168 -21.44 19.75 -3.63
CA GLY A 168 -22.43 19.37 -4.62
C GLY A 168 -21.81 18.71 -5.87
N ARG A 169 -22.60 18.66 -6.96
CA ARG A 169 -22.16 18.04 -8.22
C ARG A 169 -21.04 18.82 -8.91
N ALA A 170 -21.05 20.14 -8.82
CA ALA A 170 -20.01 21.01 -9.39
C ALA A 170 -19.88 22.27 -8.56
N CYS A 171 -18.64 22.58 -8.14
CA CYS A 171 -18.31 23.80 -7.43
C CYS A 171 -17.01 24.37 -8.01
N PHE A 172 -17.09 25.56 -8.58
CA PHE A 172 -15.97 26.31 -9.15
C PHE A 172 -15.63 27.47 -8.24
N PHE A 173 -14.40 27.55 -7.76
CA PHE A 173 -13.98 28.63 -6.88
C PHE A 173 -13.66 29.89 -7.69
N GLY A 174 -14.37 30.97 -7.41
CA GLY A 174 -14.20 32.24 -8.11
C GLY A 174 -14.49 32.13 -9.62
N SER A 175 -13.48 32.37 -10.45
CA SER A 175 -13.58 32.25 -11.91
C SER A 175 -12.88 31.00 -12.47
N ALA A 176 -12.57 30.01 -11.63
CA ALA A 176 -11.91 28.81 -12.05
C ALA A 176 -12.66 28.11 -13.19
N PHE A 177 -11.94 27.64 -14.20
CA PHE A 177 -12.47 26.97 -15.39
C PHE A 177 -13.48 27.74 -16.21
N GLN A 178 -13.69 29.05 -15.91
CA GLN A 178 -14.55 29.90 -16.72
C GLN A 178 -13.96 30.08 -18.11
N VAL A 179 -14.81 29.92 -19.12
CA VAL A 179 -14.44 30.23 -20.52
C VAL A 179 -14.32 31.73 -20.70
N GLU A 180 -13.18 32.19 -21.19
CA GLU A 180 -12.89 33.59 -21.48
C GLU A 180 -12.45 33.74 -22.93
N LYS A 181 -12.93 34.80 -23.57
CA LYS A 181 -12.47 35.17 -24.92
C LYS A 181 -11.31 36.16 -24.81
N VAL A 182 -10.16 35.79 -25.36
CA VAL A 182 -8.96 36.62 -25.40
C VAL A 182 -8.61 36.90 -26.89
N GLY A 183 -8.88 38.08 -27.34
CA GLY A 183 -8.75 38.42 -28.77
C GLY A 183 -9.71 37.59 -29.64
N THR A 184 -9.17 36.74 -30.49
CA THR A 184 -9.91 35.82 -31.36
C THR A 184 -9.98 34.38 -30.81
N ALA A 185 -9.25 34.09 -29.72
CA ALA A 185 -9.17 32.78 -29.12
C ALA A 185 -10.02 32.65 -27.84
N TYR A 186 -10.23 31.42 -27.39
CA TYR A 186 -10.88 31.11 -26.14
C TYR A 186 -9.93 30.34 -25.21
N GLN A 187 -10.06 30.57 -23.91
CA GLN A 187 -9.29 29.87 -22.90
C GLN A 187 -10.13 29.55 -21.66
N LEU A 188 -9.69 28.56 -20.89
CA LEU A 188 -10.18 28.33 -19.53
C LEU A 188 -9.29 29.07 -18.54
N LYS A 189 -9.89 29.75 -17.57
CA LYS A 189 -9.16 30.42 -16.50
C LYS A 189 -8.59 29.39 -15.50
N ALA A 190 -7.42 29.71 -14.99
CA ALA A 190 -6.80 28.95 -13.89
C ALA A 190 -7.67 28.95 -12.63
N GLY A 191 -7.53 27.96 -11.81
CA GLY A 191 -8.16 27.86 -10.51
C GLY A 191 -8.50 26.44 -10.10
N LEU A 192 -9.27 26.35 -9.02
CA LEU A 192 -9.66 25.12 -8.35
C LEU A 192 -11.15 24.86 -8.52
N ALA A 193 -11.52 23.60 -8.74
CA ALA A 193 -12.91 23.18 -8.76
C ALA A 193 -13.08 21.77 -8.17
N TYR A 194 -14.31 21.45 -7.75
CA TYR A 194 -14.77 20.10 -7.45
C TYR A 194 -15.87 19.72 -8.41
N VAL A 195 -15.74 18.55 -9.04
CA VAL A 195 -16.76 18.01 -9.95
C VAL A 195 -17.04 16.57 -9.49
N GLU A 196 -18.30 16.29 -9.14
CA GLU A 196 -18.75 15.02 -8.53
C GLU A 196 -17.87 14.57 -7.34
N GLY A 197 -17.36 15.53 -6.57
CA GLY A 197 -16.46 15.31 -5.44
C GLY A 197 -14.99 15.11 -5.80
N VAL A 198 -14.64 15.09 -7.08
CA VAL A 198 -13.24 15.02 -7.54
C VAL A 198 -12.64 16.41 -7.57
N ARG A 199 -11.56 16.63 -6.84
CA ARG A 199 -10.79 17.87 -6.84
C ARG A 199 -9.95 17.97 -8.11
N ILE A 200 -10.12 19.05 -8.85
CA ILE A 200 -9.33 19.37 -10.05
C ILE A 200 -8.70 20.76 -9.92
N GLU A 201 -7.52 20.92 -10.46
CA GLU A 201 -6.79 22.16 -10.42
C GLU A 201 -6.22 22.49 -11.79
N LEU A 202 -6.33 23.76 -12.18
CA LEU A 202 -5.75 24.32 -13.37
C LEU A 202 -4.78 25.43 -12.96
N ALA A 203 -3.47 25.12 -12.98
CA ALA A 203 -2.44 26.03 -12.49
C ALA A 203 -2.28 27.30 -13.34
N ALA A 204 -2.52 27.19 -14.66
CA ALA A 204 -2.46 28.32 -15.60
C ALA A 204 -3.58 28.22 -16.64
N ALA A 205 -3.97 29.34 -17.22
CA ALA A 205 -4.99 29.36 -18.24
C ALA A 205 -4.62 28.49 -19.44
N VAL A 206 -5.58 27.71 -19.96
CA VAL A 206 -5.41 26.79 -21.08
C VAL A 206 -6.28 27.17 -22.25
N ALA A 207 -5.68 27.35 -23.43
CA ALA A 207 -6.40 27.62 -24.66
C ALA A 207 -7.30 26.45 -25.06
N ILE A 208 -8.53 26.77 -25.50
CA ILE A 208 -9.50 25.84 -26.06
C ILE A 208 -9.88 26.23 -27.46
N ALA A 209 -10.06 25.26 -28.33
CA ALA A 209 -10.36 25.49 -29.76
C ALA A 209 -11.61 24.71 -30.19
N PRO A 210 -12.82 25.26 -30.03
CA PRO A 210 -14.04 24.65 -30.52
C PRO A 210 -14.07 24.64 -32.05
N ALA A 211 -14.46 23.49 -32.65
CA ALA A 211 -14.53 23.31 -34.09
C ALA A 211 -15.71 24.10 -34.71
N ARG A 212 -16.73 24.47 -33.93
CA ARG A 212 -17.95 25.20 -34.34
C ARG A 212 -18.34 26.25 -33.32
N MET A 213 -19.04 27.26 -33.77
CA MET A 213 -19.67 28.28 -32.94
C MET A 213 -21.13 28.49 -33.42
N PRO A 214 -22.09 28.64 -32.53
CA PRO A 214 -22.02 28.50 -31.08
C PRO A 214 -21.87 27.00 -30.66
N THR A 215 -21.23 26.73 -29.51
CA THR A 215 -21.08 25.38 -28.97
C THR A 215 -21.15 25.39 -27.43
N GLN A 216 -21.47 24.26 -26.86
CA GLN A 216 -21.37 24.02 -25.43
C GLN A 216 -19.96 23.55 -25.08
N VAL A 217 -19.47 23.93 -23.92
CA VAL A 217 -18.18 23.52 -23.38
C VAL A 217 -18.43 22.63 -22.17
N TRP A 218 -17.97 21.40 -22.24
CA TRP A 218 -18.12 20.40 -21.19
C TRP A 218 -16.80 20.12 -20.56
N LEU A 219 -16.77 19.96 -19.24
CA LEU A 219 -15.61 19.54 -18.49
C LEU A 219 -15.82 18.07 -18.05
N GLN A 220 -15.09 17.15 -18.67
CA GLN A 220 -15.11 15.76 -18.29
C GLN A 220 -14.03 15.51 -17.25
N VAL A 221 -14.41 14.93 -16.10
CA VAL A 221 -13.51 14.66 -14.99
C VAL A 221 -13.54 13.16 -14.68
N SER A 222 -12.39 12.58 -14.40
CA SER A 222 -12.27 11.19 -13.99
C SER A 222 -11.07 10.98 -13.07
N LEU A 223 -11.11 9.90 -12.30
CA LEU A 223 -9.96 9.41 -11.54
C LEU A 223 -9.20 8.39 -12.38
N ARG A 224 -7.90 8.53 -12.50
CA ARG A 224 -7.02 7.62 -13.22
C ARG A 224 -5.94 7.10 -12.29
N ARG A 225 -5.68 5.81 -12.37
CA ARG A 225 -4.55 5.22 -11.63
C ARG A 225 -3.24 5.51 -12.37
N GLU A 226 -2.29 6.10 -11.64
CA GLU A 226 -0.92 6.27 -12.08
C GLU A 226 0.01 5.61 -11.06
N LEU A 227 0.69 4.52 -11.47
CA LEU A 227 1.54 3.70 -10.58
C LEU A 227 0.77 3.25 -9.32
N ASN A 228 1.08 3.82 -8.16
CA ASN A 228 0.50 3.49 -6.86
C ASN A 228 -0.46 4.57 -6.34
N ASP A 229 -0.79 5.56 -7.17
CA ASP A 229 -1.65 6.69 -6.80
C ASP A 229 -2.88 6.78 -7.71
N VAL A 230 -3.88 7.52 -7.26
CA VAL A 230 -5.09 7.85 -8.02
C VAL A 230 -5.11 9.35 -8.23
N VAL A 231 -4.95 9.76 -9.48
CA VAL A 231 -4.89 11.17 -9.85
C VAL A 231 -6.17 11.61 -10.56
N ALA A 232 -6.60 12.82 -10.28
CA ALA A 232 -7.68 13.46 -11.00
C ALA A 232 -7.20 13.91 -12.38
N VAL A 233 -7.91 13.50 -13.42
CA VAL A 233 -7.67 13.96 -14.78
C VAL A 233 -8.92 14.62 -15.34
N TRP A 234 -8.74 15.65 -16.14
CA TRP A 234 -9.84 16.36 -16.77
C TRP A 234 -9.54 16.65 -18.24
N LYS A 235 -10.58 16.81 -19.03
CA LYS A 235 -10.49 17.26 -20.42
C LYS A 235 -11.72 18.07 -20.80
N VAL A 236 -11.56 18.91 -21.81
CA VAL A 236 -12.66 19.67 -22.41
C VAL A 236 -13.26 18.90 -23.58
N ALA A 237 -14.58 18.89 -23.66
CA ALA A 237 -15.34 18.34 -24.79
C ALA A 237 -16.30 19.40 -25.32
N PHE A 238 -16.59 19.33 -26.61
CA PHE A 238 -17.46 20.27 -27.33
C PHE A 238 -18.67 19.59 -27.99
N GLU A 239 -18.85 18.30 -27.71
CA GLU A 239 -19.97 17.52 -28.25
C GLU A 239 -21.27 17.88 -27.54
N PRO A 240 -22.41 17.94 -28.25
CA PRO A 240 -23.70 18.21 -27.62
C PRO A 240 -24.16 17.07 -26.74
N ASN A 241 -24.95 17.38 -25.70
CA ASN A 241 -25.66 16.40 -24.86
C ASN A 241 -24.74 15.35 -24.18
N GLN A 242 -23.67 15.82 -23.55
CA GLN A 242 -22.85 14.95 -22.72
C GLN A 242 -23.66 14.44 -21.51
N VAL A 243 -23.51 13.16 -21.21
CA VAL A 243 -24.15 12.51 -20.06
C VAL A 243 -23.07 11.85 -19.20
N ASP A 244 -23.38 11.67 -17.93
CA ASP A 244 -22.52 10.92 -17.02
C ASP A 244 -22.37 9.49 -17.53
N PHE A 245 -21.18 8.93 -17.46
CA PHE A 245 -20.93 7.57 -17.90
C PHE A 245 -19.89 6.86 -17.01
N LEU A 246 -19.94 5.53 -17.02
CA LEU A 246 -18.97 4.69 -16.36
C LEU A 246 -17.94 4.21 -17.36
N ASP A 247 -16.65 4.36 -17.01
CA ASP A 247 -15.55 3.76 -17.76
C ASP A 247 -14.90 2.68 -16.87
N GLY A 248 -15.31 1.46 -17.09
CA GLY A 248 -15.03 0.38 -16.15
C GLY A 248 -15.77 0.61 -14.82
N ASN A 249 -15.02 0.67 -13.72
CA ASN A 249 -15.56 0.97 -12.39
C ASN A 249 -15.39 2.45 -12.00
N VAL A 250 -15.00 3.32 -12.93
CA VAL A 250 -14.77 4.75 -12.69
C VAL A 250 -15.90 5.56 -13.29
N GLN A 251 -16.61 6.30 -12.45
CA GLN A 251 -17.62 7.24 -12.92
C GLN A 251 -16.93 8.44 -13.58
N ARG A 252 -17.31 8.73 -14.82
CA ARG A 252 -16.93 9.95 -15.53
C ARG A 252 -18.11 10.89 -15.58
N VAL A 253 -17.87 12.14 -15.30
CA VAL A 253 -18.87 13.21 -15.24
C VAL A 253 -18.52 14.30 -16.20
#